data_500c7b1acccb870560f869e3c1927a13
#
_entry.id   500c7b1acccb870560f869e3c1927a13
#
_cell.length_a   1.000
_cell.length_b   1.000
_cell.length_c   1.000
_cell.angle_alpha   90.00
_cell.angle_beta   90.00
_cell.angle_gamma   90.00
#
_symmetry.space_group_name_H-M   'P 1'
#
loop_
_entity.id
_entity.type
_entity.pdbx_description
1 polymer ?
#
loop_
_entity_poly.entity_id
_entity_poly.type
_entity_poly.pdbx_seq_one_letter_code
_entity_poly.pdbx_strand_id
1 'polypeptide(L)'
;RGYNIDSLTVSETEHEAHLSRITIVTRATPHVLEQIRHQLERIVPVHRVNDLTVIARQMGQERALERELALVKVRGEGNERVEALRLADAFHAKVSDATTEHFIFEITGKTAKIDQFIAIMQPLGLVEVCRTGVAALNRGPQGMEA
;
A
#
# COMPACT_ATOMS: atom_id res chain seq x y z
N ARG A 1 18.69 7.09 -5.16
CA ARG A 1 19.63 8.18 -5.14
C ARG A 1 18.91 9.50 -5.46
N GLY A 2 18.60 10.31 -4.42
CA GLY A 2 17.92 11.58 -4.62
C GLY A 2 16.44 11.48 -5.01
N TYR A 3 15.86 10.30 -5.02
CA TYR A 3 14.46 10.09 -5.34
C TYR A 3 13.67 9.79 -4.06
N ASN A 4 12.45 10.31 -4.01
CA ASN A 4 11.56 10.05 -2.88
C ASN A 4 10.76 8.77 -3.15
N ILE A 5 10.84 7.83 -2.23
CA ILE A 5 10.07 6.59 -2.30
C ILE A 5 8.93 6.68 -1.28
N ASP A 6 7.69 6.67 -1.78
CA ASP A 6 6.50 6.72 -0.92
C ASP A 6 6.19 5.38 -0.30
N SER A 7 6.50 4.30 -1.01
CA SER A 7 6.22 2.94 -0.53
C SER A 7 7.17 1.94 -1.15
N LEU A 8 7.59 0.97 -0.37
CA LEU A 8 8.43 -0.14 -0.82
C LEU A 8 7.88 -1.42 -0.22
N THR A 9 7.53 -2.37 -1.09
CA THR A 9 6.99 -3.66 -0.67
C THR A 9 7.77 -4.77 -1.35
N VAL A 10 8.17 -5.78 -0.60
CA VAL A 10 8.95 -6.90 -1.11
C VAL A 10 8.21 -8.20 -0.86
N SER A 11 8.11 -9.04 -1.87
CA SER A 11 7.55 -10.37 -1.73
C SER A 11 8.31 -11.35 -2.61
N GLU A 12 8.35 -12.60 -2.18
CA GLU A 12 8.95 -13.68 -2.94
C GLU A 12 7.87 -14.26 -3.87
N THR A 13 8.12 -14.25 -5.17
CA THR A 13 7.13 -14.70 -6.16
C THR A 13 7.32 -16.15 -6.57
N GLU A 14 8.55 -16.61 -6.57
CA GLU A 14 8.89 -17.97 -6.93
C GLU A 14 9.98 -18.49 -6.02
N HIS A 15 9.61 -19.41 -5.13
CA HIS A 15 10.52 -19.99 -4.14
C HIS A 15 11.71 -20.71 -4.78
N GLU A 16 11.44 -21.57 -5.75
CA GLU A 16 12.47 -22.38 -6.36
C GLU A 16 13.47 -21.58 -7.19
N ALA A 17 13.00 -20.51 -7.82
CA ALA A 17 13.86 -19.66 -8.63
C ALA A 17 14.50 -18.54 -7.84
N HIS A 18 14.17 -18.42 -6.55
CA HIS A 18 14.65 -17.35 -5.68
C HIS A 18 14.38 -15.95 -6.25
N LEU A 19 13.21 -15.79 -6.86
CA LEU A 19 12.80 -14.51 -7.42
C LEU A 19 11.97 -13.73 -6.41
N SER A 20 12.27 -12.45 -6.30
CA SER A 20 11.50 -11.53 -5.45
C SER A 20 10.90 -10.42 -6.29
N ARG A 21 9.73 -9.98 -5.89
CA ARG A 21 9.06 -8.84 -6.48
C ARG A 21 9.16 -7.66 -5.53
N ILE A 22 9.65 -6.55 -6.03
CA ILE A 22 9.71 -5.31 -5.28
C ILE A 22 8.77 -4.31 -5.94
N THR A 23 7.82 -3.81 -5.17
CA THR A 23 6.89 -2.78 -5.64
C THR A 23 7.29 -1.45 -5.04
N ILE A 24 7.60 -0.49 -5.89
CA ILE A 24 8.03 0.84 -5.47
C ILE A 24 6.99 1.85 -5.93
N VAL A 25 6.53 2.69 -5.00
CA VAL A 25 5.65 3.81 -5.30
C VAL A 25 6.44 5.10 -5.12
N THR A 26 6.50 5.89 -6.16
CA THR A 26 7.21 7.18 -6.14
C THR A 26 6.45 8.18 -6.99
N ARG A 27 6.66 9.46 -6.69
CA ARG A 27 6.09 10.56 -7.47
C ARG A 27 7.21 11.34 -8.11
N ALA A 28 7.12 11.50 -9.43
CA ALA A 28 8.13 12.23 -10.18
C ALA A 28 7.56 12.60 -11.54
N THR A 29 8.27 13.49 -12.24
CA THR A 29 7.91 13.80 -13.62
C THR A 29 8.12 12.57 -14.49
N PRO A 30 7.44 12.47 -15.65
CA PRO A 30 7.64 11.32 -16.55
C PRO A 30 9.10 11.10 -16.94
N HIS A 31 9.85 12.20 -17.14
CA HIS A 31 11.27 12.11 -17.46
C HIS A 31 12.10 11.48 -16.33
N VAL A 32 11.84 11.88 -15.10
CA VAL A 32 12.53 11.35 -13.92
C VAL A 32 12.14 9.88 -13.69
N LEU A 33 10.86 9.53 -13.89
CA LEU A 33 10.42 8.14 -13.79
C LEU A 33 11.14 7.25 -14.79
N GLU A 34 11.34 7.72 -16.02
CA GLU A 34 12.08 6.97 -17.03
C GLU A 34 13.53 6.77 -16.62
N GLN A 35 14.15 7.79 -16.02
CA GLN A 35 15.51 7.69 -15.49
C GLN A 35 15.59 6.63 -14.37
N ILE A 36 14.60 6.62 -13.46
CA ILE A 36 14.55 5.64 -12.39
C ILE A 36 14.47 4.23 -12.97
N ARG A 37 13.59 4.02 -13.95
CA ARG A 37 13.45 2.73 -14.60
C ARG A 37 14.77 2.24 -15.19
N HIS A 38 15.47 3.11 -15.94
CA HIS A 38 16.75 2.77 -16.54
C HIS A 38 17.81 2.44 -15.48
N GLN A 39 17.87 3.19 -14.40
CA GLN A 39 18.84 2.93 -13.34
C GLN A 39 18.57 1.61 -12.64
N LEU A 40 17.30 1.28 -12.41
CA LEU A 40 16.93 0.01 -11.80
C LEU A 40 17.28 -1.18 -12.70
N GLU A 41 17.08 -1.03 -14.01
CA GLU A 41 17.40 -2.10 -14.95
C GLU A 41 18.89 -2.43 -14.99
N ARG A 42 19.75 -1.50 -14.62
CA ARG A 42 21.20 -1.70 -14.59
C ARG A 42 21.69 -2.42 -13.35
N ILE A 43 20.85 -2.53 -12.33
CA ILE A 43 21.25 -3.19 -11.08
C ILE A 43 21.24 -4.70 -11.28
N VAL A 44 22.34 -5.34 -10.99
CA VAL A 44 22.43 -6.79 -10.98
C VAL A 44 22.08 -7.23 -9.56
N PRO A 45 21.15 -8.16 -9.34
CA PRO A 45 20.50 -9.09 -10.28
C PRO A 45 19.05 -8.73 -10.66
N VAL A 46 18.76 -7.51 -11.04
CA VAL A 46 17.41 -7.13 -11.50
C VAL A 46 17.15 -7.77 -12.85
N HIS A 47 16.07 -8.56 -12.94
CA HIS A 47 15.70 -9.25 -14.18
C HIS A 47 14.76 -8.44 -15.05
N ARG A 48 13.83 -7.72 -14.44
CA ARG A 48 12.84 -6.95 -15.18
C ARG A 48 12.29 -5.80 -14.33
N VAL A 49 12.06 -4.67 -14.99
CA VAL A 49 11.42 -3.51 -14.38
C VAL A 49 10.22 -3.11 -15.24
N ASN A 50 9.05 -3.01 -14.64
CA ASN A 50 7.83 -2.57 -15.31
C ASN A 50 7.28 -1.33 -14.63
N ASP A 51 6.99 -0.30 -15.43
CA ASP A 51 6.25 0.86 -14.94
C ASP A 51 4.77 0.58 -15.11
N LEU A 52 4.10 0.22 -13.99
CA LEU A 52 2.71 -0.18 -14.02
C LEU A 52 1.77 0.96 -14.45
N THR A 53 2.14 2.20 -14.19
CA THR A 53 1.35 3.35 -14.61
C THR A 53 1.32 3.47 -16.13
N VAL A 54 2.48 3.32 -16.76
CA VAL A 54 2.60 3.36 -18.22
C VAL A 54 1.86 2.18 -18.85
N ILE A 55 2.05 0.97 -18.31
CA ILE A 55 1.43 -0.24 -18.84
C ILE A 55 -0.10 -0.15 -18.76
N ALA A 56 -0.63 0.29 -17.63
CA ALA A 56 -2.07 0.45 -17.45
C ALA A 56 -2.65 1.43 -18.48
N ARG A 57 -1.94 2.53 -18.72
CA ARG A 57 -2.35 3.54 -19.69
C ARG A 57 -2.35 2.98 -21.12
N GLN A 58 -1.32 2.22 -21.46
CA GLN A 58 -1.21 1.59 -22.79
C GLN A 58 -2.33 0.57 -23.04
N MET A 59 -2.80 -0.08 -21.97
CA MET A 59 -3.88 -1.06 -22.05
C MET A 59 -5.27 -0.43 -22.00
N GLY A 60 -5.36 0.90 -21.97
CA GLY A 60 -6.62 1.60 -21.89
C GLY A 60 -7.29 1.54 -20.52
N GLN A 61 -6.52 1.22 -19.50
CA GLN A 61 -7.01 1.14 -18.13
C GLN A 61 -6.58 2.36 -17.34
N GLU A 62 -7.42 2.81 -16.43
CA GLU A 62 -7.09 3.99 -15.64
C GLU A 62 -5.87 3.79 -14.77
N ARG A 63 -5.81 2.67 -14.07
CA ARG A 63 -4.74 2.41 -13.10
C ARG A 63 -4.51 0.93 -12.92
N ALA A 64 -3.29 0.58 -12.50
CA ALA A 64 -3.01 -0.74 -11.98
C ALA A 64 -3.83 -0.97 -10.71
N LEU A 65 -4.07 -2.21 -10.36
CA LEU A 65 -4.74 -2.53 -9.10
C LEU A 65 -3.71 -2.41 -7.98
N GLU A 66 -4.00 -1.61 -6.97
CA GLU A 66 -3.12 -1.45 -5.82
C GLU A 66 -3.89 -1.53 -4.53
N ARG A 67 -3.27 -2.15 -3.54
CA ARG A 67 -3.86 -2.33 -2.20
C ARG A 67 -2.76 -2.25 -1.16
N GLU A 68 -3.17 -1.81 0.00
CA GLU A 68 -2.31 -1.72 1.18
C GLU A 68 -3.10 -2.20 2.38
N LEU A 69 -2.41 -2.81 3.34
CA LEU A 69 -3.02 -3.20 4.62
C LEU A 69 -2.41 -2.36 5.73
N ALA A 70 -3.23 -1.91 6.65
CA ALA A 70 -2.77 -1.21 7.84
C ALA A 70 -3.40 -1.80 9.09
N LEU A 71 -2.61 -1.82 10.15
CA LEU A 71 -3.08 -2.11 11.51
C LEU A 71 -3.06 -0.78 12.27
N VAL A 72 -4.19 -0.41 12.82
CA VAL A 72 -4.38 0.91 13.44
C VAL A 72 -4.86 0.71 14.88
N LYS A 73 -4.03 1.10 15.82
CA LYS A 73 -4.37 1.01 17.25
C LYS A 73 -4.96 2.34 17.71
N VAL A 74 -6.14 2.25 18.31
CA VAL A 74 -6.89 3.41 18.78
C VAL A 74 -7.26 3.20 20.24
N ARG A 75 -7.01 4.21 21.06
CA ARG A 75 -7.53 4.21 22.43
C ARG A 75 -9.02 4.54 22.34
N GLY A 76 -9.85 3.63 22.79
CA GLY A 76 -11.28 3.82 22.69
C GLY A 76 -11.91 3.84 24.06
N GLU A 77 -12.31 5.02 24.51
CA GLU A 77 -12.99 5.19 25.81
C GLU A 77 -14.24 6.05 25.63
N GLY A 78 -15.28 5.70 26.35
CA GLY A 78 -16.52 6.48 26.37
C GLY A 78 -17.16 6.64 24.99
N ASN A 79 -17.56 7.86 24.68
CA ASN A 79 -18.20 8.19 23.41
C ASN A 79 -17.28 8.01 22.21
N GLU A 80 -15.99 8.23 22.42
CA GLU A 80 -15.00 8.05 21.35
C GLU A 80 -14.90 6.60 20.91
N ARG A 81 -15.13 5.67 21.84
CA ARG A 81 -15.12 4.24 21.55
C ARG A 81 -16.23 3.87 20.57
N VAL A 82 -17.43 4.38 20.81
CA VAL A 82 -18.59 4.12 19.95
C VAL A 82 -18.36 4.75 18.57
N GLU A 83 -17.83 5.96 18.54
CA GLU A 83 -17.56 6.67 17.31
C GLU A 83 -16.50 5.97 16.48
N ALA A 84 -15.43 5.47 17.13
CA ALA A 84 -14.37 4.72 16.43
C ALA A 84 -14.93 3.46 15.77
N LEU A 85 -15.78 2.71 16.49
CA LEU A 85 -16.41 1.51 15.93
C LEU A 85 -17.30 1.84 14.74
N ARG A 86 -18.07 2.91 14.85
CA ARG A 86 -18.99 3.33 13.79
C ARG A 86 -18.22 3.71 12.52
N LEU A 87 -17.15 4.48 12.68
CA LEU A 87 -16.31 4.90 11.54
C LEU A 87 -15.54 3.73 10.96
N ALA A 88 -15.05 2.82 11.81
CA ALA A 88 -14.36 1.63 11.33
C ALA A 88 -15.30 0.79 10.46
N ASP A 89 -16.54 0.63 10.87
CA ASP A 89 -17.53 -0.10 10.09
C ASP A 89 -17.80 0.57 8.74
N ALA A 90 -17.91 1.90 8.73
CA ALA A 90 -18.12 2.66 7.50
C ALA A 90 -16.95 2.49 6.50
N PHE A 91 -15.74 2.28 6.99
CA PHE A 91 -14.56 2.04 6.15
C PHE A 91 -14.32 0.55 5.89
N HIS A 92 -15.20 -0.32 6.38
CA HIS A 92 -15.06 -1.77 6.28
C HIS A 92 -13.78 -2.29 6.94
N ALA A 93 -13.34 -1.62 7.99
CA ALA A 93 -12.24 -2.10 8.81
C ALA A 93 -12.74 -3.17 9.77
N LYS A 94 -11.86 -4.11 10.10
CA LYS A 94 -12.16 -5.19 11.04
C LYS A 94 -11.55 -4.88 12.39
N VAL A 95 -12.19 -5.36 13.46
CA VAL A 95 -11.59 -5.34 14.80
C VAL A 95 -10.76 -6.60 14.94
N SER A 96 -9.43 -6.45 15.02
CA SER A 96 -8.51 -7.57 15.14
C SER A 96 -8.11 -7.85 16.59
N ASP A 97 -8.18 -6.83 17.43
CA ASP A 97 -7.92 -6.95 18.86
C ASP A 97 -8.69 -5.86 19.59
N ALA A 98 -9.13 -6.16 20.80
CA ALA A 98 -9.90 -5.20 21.59
C ALA A 98 -9.79 -5.49 23.07
N THR A 99 -9.72 -4.43 23.87
CA THR A 99 -9.96 -4.48 25.32
C THR A 99 -10.96 -3.39 25.64
N THR A 100 -11.25 -3.19 26.92
CA THR A 100 -12.11 -2.09 27.31
C THR A 100 -11.48 -0.72 27.07
N GLU A 101 -10.18 -0.68 26.81
CA GLU A 101 -9.42 0.54 26.66
C GLU A 101 -8.91 0.82 25.25
N HIS A 102 -9.00 -0.16 24.35
CA HIS A 102 -8.46 0.02 23.00
C HIS A 102 -9.11 -0.88 21.95
N PHE A 103 -8.84 -0.53 20.69
CA PHE A 103 -9.06 -1.39 19.53
C PHE A 103 -7.82 -1.43 18.67
N ILE A 104 -7.60 -2.55 18.00
CA ILE A 104 -6.71 -2.60 16.85
C ILE A 104 -7.59 -2.94 15.65
N PHE A 105 -7.67 -2.00 14.72
CA PHE A 105 -8.41 -2.18 13.47
C PHE A 105 -7.47 -2.63 12.35
N GLU A 106 -7.98 -3.52 11.53
CA GLU A 106 -7.30 -3.96 10.32
C GLU A 106 -8.07 -3.41 9.13
N ILE A 107 -7.39 -2.66 8.26
CA ILE A 107 -8.02 -2.04 7.09
C ILE A 107 -7.17 -2.30 5.85
N THR A 108 -7.85 -2.62 4.74
CA THR A 108 -7.21 -2.77 3.43
C THR A 108 -7.89 -1.84 2.44
N GLY A 109 -7.12 -1.39 1.48
CA GLY A 109 -7.64 -0.54 0.42
C GLY A 109 -6.53 0.24 -0.27
N LYS A 110 -6.93 1.22 -1.04
CA LYS A 110 -6.00 2.16 -1.67
C LYS A 110 -5.38 3.04 -0.61
N THR A 111 -4.19 3.55 -0.89
CA THR A 111 -3.47 4.43 0.03
C THR A 111 -4.33 5.59 0.51
N ALA A 112 -5.12 6.22 -0.39
CA ALA A 112 -5.98 7.34 -0.03
C ALA A 112 -7.03 6.96 1.01
N LYS A 113 -7.60 5.76 0.90
CA LYS A 113 -8.58 5.26 1.88
C LYS A 113 -7.94 5.08 3.24
N ILE A 114 -6.74 4.51 3.27
CA ILE A 114 -6.02 4.25 4.52
C ILE A 114 -5.60 5.57 5.16
N ASP A 115 -5.07 6.51 4.37
CA ASP A 115 -4.71 7.84 4.86
C ASP A 115 -5.91 8.55 5.49
N GLN A 116 -7.06 8.45 4.85
CA GLN A 116 -8.29 9.06 5.34
C GLN A 116 -8.73 8.44 6.66
N PHE A 117 -8.68 7.10 6.75
CA PHE A 117 -9.03 6.39 7.97
C PHE A 117 -8.13 6.79 9.14
N ILE A 118 -6.82 6.85 8.89
CA ILE A 118 -5.86 7.26 9.91
C ILE A 118 -6.13 8.67 10.38
N ALA A 119 -6.40 9.60 9.45
CA ALA A 119 -6.70 10.98 9.79
C ALA A 119 -7.96 11.10 10.66
N ILE A 120 -8.99 10.30 10.35
CA ILE A 120 -10.23 10.29 11.11
C ILE A 120 -10.02 9.74 12.53
N MET A 121 -9.12 8.76 12.68
CA MET A 121 -8.83 8.16 13.97
C MET A 121 -7.97 9.03 14.89
N GLN A 122 -7.27 10.01 14.33
CA GLN A 122 -6.42 10.89 15.13
C GLN A 122 -7.15 11.51 16.33
N PRO A 123 -8.29 12.20 16.15
CA PRO A 123 -8.99 12.82 17.28
C PRO A 123 -9.65 11.81 18.21
N LEU A 124 -9.74 10.55 17.83
CA LEU A 124 -10.36 9.50 18.63
C LEU A 124 -9.36 8.72 19.48
N GLY A 125 -8.10 9.17 19.49
CA GLY A 125 -7.08 8.57 20.33
C GLY A 125 -6.18 7.60 19.59
N LEU A 126 -5.75 7.95 18.39
CA LEU A 126 -4.79 7.13 17.65
C LEU A 126 -3.52 6.93 18.47
N VAL A 127 -3.11 5.68 18.62
CA VAL A 127 -1.90 5.32 19.38
C VAL A 127 -0.75 4.98 18.45
N GLU A 128 -1.02 4.15 17.44
CA GLU A 128 0.06 3.58 16.63
C GLU A 128 -0.52 3.04 15.32
N VAL A 129 0.26 3.15 14.26
CA VAL A 129 -0.10 2.62 12.95
C VAL A 129 1.06 1.81 12.39
N CYS A 130 0.74 0.64 11.83
CA CYS A 130 1.71 -0.16 11.10
C CYS A 130 1.13 -0.42 9.70
N ARG A 131 1.87 -0.06 8.66
CA ARG A 131 1.43 -0.21 7.26
C ARG A 131 2.34 -1.17 6.53
N THR A 132 1.77 -1.99 5.65
CA THR A 132 2.55 -2.93 4.85
C THR A 132 3.28 -2.29 3.68
N GLY A 133 2.80 -1.14 3.23
CA GLY A 133 3.19 -0.61 1.92
C GLY A 133 2.27 -1.16 0.84
N VAL A 134 2.41 -0.64 -0.36
CA VAL A 134 1.50 -0.92 -1.46
C VAL A 134 1.92 -2.17 -2.22
N ALA A 135 0.97 -3.09 -2.43
CA ALA A 135 1.11 -4.18 -3.39
C ALA A 135 0.34 -3.78 -4.63
N ALA A 136 0.92 -3.97 -5.81
CA ALA A 136 0.32 -3.55 -7.07
C ALA A 136 0.49 -4.60 -8.16
N LEU A 137 -0.54 -4.73 -8.98
CA LEU A 137 -0.55 -5.62 -10.14
C LEU A 137 -1.23 -4.92 -11.31
N ASN A 138 -0.82 -5.27 -12.52
CA ASN A 138 -1.58 -4.86 -13.69
C ASN A 138 -2.92 -5.57 -13.71
N ARG A 139 -3.93 -4.86 -14.18
CA ARG A 139 -5.25 -5.46 -14.41
C ARG A 139 -5.19 -6.31 -15.68
N GLY A 140 -6.16 -7.23 -15.80
CA GLY A 140 -6.26 -8.10 -16.96
C GLY A 140 -5.54 -9.42 -16.76
N PRO A 141 -5.56 -10.31 -17.79
CA PRO A 141 -5.08 -11.69 -17.63
C PRO A 141 -3.57 -11.88 -17.71
N GLN A 142 -2.84 -10.88 -18.15
CA GLN A 142 -1.40 -11.02 -18.34
C GLN A 142 -0.62 -10.71 -17.08
N GLY A 143 0.38 -11.54 -16.77
CA GLY A 143 1.26 -11.31 -15.65
C GLY A 143 2.52 -10.55 -16.07
N MET A 144 3.38 -10.30 -15.10
CA MET A 144 4.70 -9.74 -15.33
C MET A 144 5.61 -10.86 -15.81
N GLU A 145 6.09 -10.75 -17.03
CA GLU A 145 6.97 -11.79 -17.57
C GLU A 145 8.38 -11.64 -17.01
N ALA A 146 8.99 -12.77 -16.71
CA ALA A 146 10.35 -12.79 -16.18
C ALA A 146 11.39 -12.50 -17.26
#